data_f24387ca2b33d97da4c7f1301e42a03b
#
_entry.id   f24387ca2b33d97da4c7f1301e42a03b
#
_cell.length_a   1.000
_cell.length_b   1.000
_cell.length_c   1.000
_cell.angle_alpha   90.00
_cell.angle_beta   90.00
_cell.angle_gamma   90.00
#
_symmetry.space_group_name_H-M   'P 1'
#
loop_
_entity.id
_entity.type
_entity.pdbx_description
1 polymer ?
#
loop_
_entity_poly.entity_id
_entity_poly.type
_entity_poly.pdbx_seq_one_letter_code
_entity_poly.pdbx_strand_id
1 'polypeptide(L)'
;MCIRDRSGVSSDFRDVEAAANEGNHQAAAALDAFYYRVAKYIGAYTAAMNGVDAIAFTAGVGENNIGGRVEICKYLGYLGTEIDLDKNNVRGEERIISKDGSKVTLMAIPTNEELAIARQTLALVK
;
A
#
# COMPACT_ATOMS: atom_id res chain seq x y z
N MET A 1 -6.83 14.07 1.79
CA MET A 1 -5.68 14.68 2.50
C MET A 1 -4.52 14.76 1.52
N CYS A 2 -4.04 15.95 1.24
CA CYS A 2 -2.86 16.10 0.38
C CYS A 2 -1.59 15.85 1.22
N ILE A 3 -0.75 14.93 0.80
CA ILE A 3 0.49 14.61 1.51
C ILE A 3 1.46 15.80 1.51
N ARG A 4 1.43 16.62 0.46
CA ARG A 4 2.22 17.87 0.37
C ARG A 4 1.88 18.83 1.50
N ASP A 5 0.59 19.06 1.77
CA ASP A 5 0.16 20.02 2.81
C ASP A 5 0.52 19.53 4.21
N ARG A 6 0.58 18.21 4.39
CA ARG A 6 0.97 17.60 5.66
C ARG A 6 2.47 17.57 5.87
N SER A 7 3.23 17.18 4.85
CA SER A 7 4.69 17.06 4.94
C SER A 7 5.42 18.40 4.83
N GLY A 8 4.82 19.37 4.14
CA GLY A 8 5.49 20.61 3.77
C GLY A 8 6.61 20.42 2.73
N VAL A 9 6.72 19.23 2.12
CA VAL A 9 7.82 18.87 1.19
C VAL A 9 7.30 18.76 -0.23
N SER A 10 6.59 17.70 -0.56
CA SER A 10 6.20 17.35 -1.94
C SER A 10 4.89 16.57 -1.97
N SER A 11 4.27 16.51 -3.15
CA SER A 11 3.17 15.58 -3.44
C SER A 11 3.68 14.18 -3.83
N ASP A 12 4.95 14.03 -4.16
CA ASP A 12 5.59 12.75 -4.46
C ASP A 12 6.02 12.05 -3.17
N PHE A 13 5.56 10.82 -2.98
CA PHE A 13 5.92 10.02 -1.81
C PHE A 13 7.42 9.76 -1.69
N ARG A 14 8.13 9.64 -2.81
CA ARG A 14 9.59 9.41 -2.82
C ARG A 14 10.35 10.56 -2.18
N ASP A 15 9.94 11.79 -2.48
CA ASP A 15 10.55 13.00 -1.91
C ASP A 15 10.24 13.09 -0.41
N VAL A 16 9.01 12.74 -0.01
CA VAL A 16 8.60 12.77 1.40
C VAL A 16 9.35 11.69 2.19
N GLU A 17 9.53 10.49 1.63
CA GLU A 17 10.32 9.42 2.24
C GLU A 17 11.80 9.79 2.35
N ALA A 18 12.38 10.40 1.32
CA ALA A 18 13.76 10.89 1.36
C ALA A 18 13.94 11.92 2.48
N ALA A 19 13.07 12.92 2.56
CA ALA A 19 13.11 13.93 3.60
C ALA A 19 12.96 13.35 5.02
N ALA A 20 12.06 12.37 5.19
CA ALA A 20 11.89 11.68 6.47
C ALA A 20 13.16 10.93 6.88
N ASN A 21 13.82 10.23 5.95
CA ASN A 21 15.07 9.51 6.17
C ASN A 21 16.24 10.45 6.50
N GLU A 22 16.19 11.69 6.01
CA GLU A 22 17.13 12.77 6.34
C GLU A 22 16.83 13.46 7.68
N GLY A 23 15.81 13.00 8.40
CA GLY A 23 15.46 13.50 9.74
C GLY A 23 14.39 14.59 9.77
N ASN A 24 13.67 14.83 8.68
CA ASN A 24 12.54 15.75 8.67
C ASN A 24 11.35 15.13 9.43
N HIS A 25 11.13 15.59 10.66
CA HIS A 25 10.08 15.08 11.54
C HIS A 25 8.67 15.30 11.00
N GLN A 26 8.42 16.41 10.27
CA GLN A 26 7.12 16.67 9.69
C GLN A 26 6.81 15.71 8.53
N ALA A 27 7.81 15.41 7.70
CA ALA A 27 7.68 14.40 6.65
C ALA A 27 7.41 13.00 7.23
N ALA A 28 8.15 12.60 8.27
CA ALA A 28 7.92 11.33 8.97
C ALA A 28 6.50 11.26 9.55
N ALA A 29 6.04 12.28 10.27
CA ALA A 29 4.69 12.32 10.82
C ALA A 29 3.60 12.31 9.74
N ALA A 30 3.86 12.87 8.56
CA ALA A 30 2.93 12.83 7.43
C ALA A 30 2.80 11.42 6.86
N LEU A 31 3.90 10.67 6.74
CA LEU A 31 3.91 9.27 6.32
C LEU A 31 3.19 8.38 7.34
N ASP A 32 3.49 8.52 8.63
CA ASP A 32 2.83 7.76 9.69
C ASP A 32 1.31 7.99 9.69
N ALA A 33 0.89 9.25 9.55
CA ALA A 33 -0.53 9.58 9.45
C ALA A 33 -1.20 8.95 8.21
N PHE A 34 -0.48 8.84 7.10
CA PHE A 34 -0.96 8.17 5.89
C PHE A 34 -1.11 6.67 6.11
N TYR A 35 -0.07 5.98 6.61
CA TYR A 35 -0.10 4.54 6.85
C TYR A 35 -1.16 4.14 7.89
N TYR A 36 -1.27 4.91 8.96
CA TYR A 36 -2.33 4.73 9.96
C TYR A 36 -3.73 4.88 9.34
N ARG A 37 -3.92 5.88 8.46
CA ARG A 37 -5.21 6.09 7.80
C ARG A 37 -5.58 4.94 6.87
N VAL A 38 -4.61 4.42 6.10
CA VAL A 38 -4.83 3.23 5.25
C VAL A 38 -5.26 2.04 6.10
N ALA A 39 -4.55 1.78 7.20
CA ALA A 39 -4.89 0.70 8.12
C ALA A 39 -6.31 0.85 8.70
N LYS A 40 -6.73 2.08 9.04
CA LYS A 40 -8.11 2.35 9.49
C LYS A 40 -9.15 2.02 8.43
N TYR A 41 -8.90 2.34 7.15
CA TYR A 41 -9.83 1.96 6.08
C TYR A 41 -9.89 0.45 5.88
N ILE A 42 -8.75 -0.24 5.94
CA ILE A 42 -8.72 -1.72 5.90
C ILE A 42 -9.57 -2.28 7.04
N GLY A 43 -9.41 -1.78 8.26
CA GLY A 43 -10.21 -2.19 9.41
C GLY A 43 -11.71 -1.92 9.22
N ALA A 44 -12.08 -0.76 8.69
CA ALA A 44 -13.45 -0.39 8.41
C ALA A 44 -14.10 -1.33 7.36
N TYR A 45 -13.38 -1.63 6.28
CA TYR A 45 -13.88 -2.56 5.27
C TYR A 45 -13.93 -4.00 5.78
N THR A 46 -12.97 -4.42 6.59
CA THR A 46 -13.00 -5.73 7.26
C THR A 46 -14.25 -5.87 8.13
N ALA A 47 -14.61 -4.82 8.87
CA ALA A 47 -15.84 -4.81 9.66
C ALA A 47 -17.09 -4.87 8.77
N ALA A 48 -17.13 -4.11 7.67
CA ALA A 48 -18.26 -4.09 6.74
C ALA A 48 -18.47 -5.44 6.04
N MET A 49 -17.37 -6.16 5.73
CA MET A 49 -17.40 -7.48 5.10
C MET A 49 -17.56 -8.64 6.11
N ASN A 50 -17.54 -8.35 7.41
CA ASN A 50 -17.52 -9.34 8.48
C ASN A 50 -16.32 -10.30 8.41
N GLY A 51 -15.17 -9.80 7.98
CA GLY A 51 -13.91 -10.54 7.85
C GLY A 51 -13.14 -10.15 6.60
N VAL A 52 -11.94 -10.72 6.45
CA VAL A 52 -11.09 -10.53 5.29
C VAL A 52 -10.21 -11.77 5.10
N ASP A 53 -10.12 -12.25 3.87
CA ASP A 53 -9.27 -13.40 3.51
C ASP A 53 -7.95 -12.94 2.86
N ALA A 54 -7.99 -11.81 2.16
CA ALA A 54 -6.83 -11.27 1.47
C ALA A 54 -6.83 -9.75 1.44
N ILE A 55 -5.62 -9.15 1.46
CA ILE A 55 -5.38 -7.72 1.30
C ILE A 55 -4.41 -7.54 0.14
N ALA A 56 -4.84 -6.84 -0.91
CA ALA A 56 -4.03 -6.53 -2.07
C ALA A 56 -3.52 -5.08 -2.00
N PHE A 57 -2.21 -4.92 -2.03
CA PHE A 57 -1.53 -3.64 -2.21
C PHE A 57 -1.30 -3.41 -3.69
N THR A 58 -1.89 -2.34 -4.22
CA THR A 58 -1.90 -2.04 -5.65
C THR A 58 -1.73 -0.55 -5.91
N ALA A 59 -1.69 -0.15 -7.16
CA ALA A 59 -1.36 1.19 -7.62
C ALA A 59 0.04 1.66 -7.18
N GLY A 60 0.49 2.82 -7.65
CA GLY A 60 1.87 3.27 -7.52
C GLY A 60 2.46 3.15 -6.11
N VAL A 61 1.73 3.59 -5.08
CA VAL A 61 2.20 3.49 -3.68
C VAL A 61 2.12 2.06 -3.17
N GLY A 62 1.01 1.34 -3.40
CA GLY A 62 0.82 -0.02 -2.87
C GLY A 62 1.81 -1.03 -3.45
N GLU A 63 2.07 -0.97 -4.76
CA GLU A 63 2.95 -1.92 -5.45
C GLU A 63 4.44 -1.61 -5.32
N ASN A 64 4.81 -0.34 -5.09
CA ASN A 64 6.21 0.08 -5.09
C ASN A 64 6.77 0.45 -3.72
N ASN A 65 5.93 0.79 -2.73
CA ASN A 65 6.38 1.19 -1.40
C ASN A 65 6.52 -0.01 -0.47
N ILE A 66 7.69 -0.65 -0.50
CA ILE A 66 8.05 -1.81 0.33
C ILE A 66 7.92 -1.49 1.82
N GLY A 67 8.48 -0.35 2.25
CA GLY A 67 8.43 0.11 3.64
C GLY A 67 7.01 0.42 4.10
N GLY A 68 6.25 1.12 3.26
CA GLY A 68 4.87 1.49 3.57
C GLY A 68 3.94 0.29 3.79
N ARG A 69 4.13 -0.80 3.03
CA ARG A 69 3.39 -2.05 3.27
C ARG A 69 3.68 -2.62 4.66
N VAL A 70 4.95 -2.58 5.09
CA VAL A 70 5.35 -3.04 6.44
C VAL A 70 4.69 -2.17 7.51
N GLU A 71 4.77 -0.84 7.36
CA GLU A 71 4.20 0.11 8.34
C GLU A 71 2.68 -0.04 8.46
N ILE A 72 1.97 -0.23 7.35
CA ILE A 72 0.52 -0.49 7.36
C ILE A 72 0.22 -1.81 8.08
N CYS A 73 0.98 -2.88 7.77
CA CYS A 73 0.75 -4.20 8.35
C CYS A 73 0.99 -4.26 9.86
N LYS A 74 1.80 -3.37 10.44
CA LYS A 74 1.97 -3.27 11.90
C LYS A 74 0.65 -3.04 12.65
N TYR A 75 -0.30 -2.35 12.02
CA TYR A 75 -1.63 -2.09 12.59
C TYR A 75 -2.62 -3.24 12.40
N LEU A 76 -2.31 -4.22 11.55
CA LEU A 76 -3.26 -5.25 11.12
C LEU A 76 -3.05 -6.61 11.79
N GLY A 77 -2.14 -6.69 12.75
CA GLY A 77 -1.82 -7.95 13.45
C GLY A 77 -3.04 -8.63 14.10
N TYR A 78 -4.05 -7.85 14.51
CA TYR A 78 -5.30 -8.37 15.07
C TYR A 78 -6.13 -9.20 14.06
N LEU A 79 -5.90 -9.02 12.77
CA LEU A 79 -6.50 -9.82 11.69
C LEU A 79 -5.75 -11.14 11.45
N GLY A 80 -4.58 -11.32 12.07
CA GLY A 80 -3.69 -12.45 11.82
C GLY A 80 -2.86 -12.30 10.56
N THR A 81 -2.58 -11.05 10.14
CA THR A 81 -1.67 -10.77 9.04
C THR A 81 -0.22 -10.93 9.50
N GLU A 82 0.59 -11.64 8.73
CA GLU A 82 2.02 -11.76 8.94
C GLU A 82 2.76 -11.49 7.63
N ILE A 83 3.38 -10.32 7.54
CA ILE A 83 4.19 -9.95 6.37
C ILE A 83 5.53 -10.68 6.41
N ASP A 84 5.97 -11.20 5.26
CA ASP A 84 7.28 -11.79 5.03
C ASP A 84 8.18 -10.72 4.41
N LEU A 85 9.25 -10.33 5.10
CA LEU A 85 10.10 -9.22 4.66
C LEU A 85 10.88 -9.55 3.37
N ASP A 86 11.26 -10.81 3.17
CA ASP A 86 11.98 -11.24 1.96
C ASP A 86 11.03 -11.28 0.76
N LYS A 87 9.86 -11.89 0.93
CA LYS A 87 8.82 -11.91 -0.11
C LYS A 87 8.32 -10.49 -0.43
N ASN A 88 8.23 -9.62 0.59
CA ASN A 88 7.80 -8.23 0.42
C ASN A 88 8.81 -7.36 -0.35
N ASN A 89 10.06 -7.78 -0.48
CA ASN A 89 11.06 -7.05 -1.24
C ASN A 89 10.82 -7.19 -2.76
N VAL A 90 9.70 -6.62 -3.21
CA VAL A 90 9.22 -6.68 -4.60
C VAL A 90 8.63 -5.34 -5.02
N ARG A 91 8.84 -4.98 -6.29
CA ARG A 91 8.26 -3.78 -6.92
C ARG A 91 7.80 -4.15 -8.33
N GLY A 92 6.58 -3.72 -8.69
CA GLY A 92 6.05 -3.90 -10.04
C GLY A 92 5.83 -5.36 -10.48
N GLU A 93 5.81 -6.30 -9.55
CA GLU A 93 5.54 -7.72 -9.80
C GLU A 93 4.41 -8.22 -8.92
N GLU A 94 3.59 -9.12 -9.46
CA GLU A 94 2.58 -9.83 -8.69
C GLU A 94 3.25 -10.84 -7.76
N ARG A 95 2.99 -10.72 -6.46
CA ARG A 95 3.56 -11.60 -5.45
C ARG A 95 2.73 -11.69 -4.19
N ILE A 96 2.61 -12.91 -3.64
CA ILE A 96 2.17 -13.11 -2.26
C ILE A 96 3.32 -12.70 -1.35
N ILE A 97 3.06 -11.77 -0.44
CA ILE A 97 4.03 -11.16 0.46
C ILE A 97 3.79 -11.51 1.93
N SER A 98 2.81 -12.35 2.21
CA SER A 98 2.59 -12.92 3.56
C SER A 98 3.48 -14.12 3.81
N LYS A 99 3.76 -14.37 5.10
CA LYS A 99 4.38 -15.63 5.55
C LYS A 99 3.46 -16.81 5.28
N ASP A 100 4.06 -17.99 5.18
CA ASP A 100 3.32 -19.24 5.12
C ASP A 100 2.61 -19.43 6.48
N GLY A 101 1.29 -19.70 6.44
CA GLY A 101 0.46 -19.81 7.63
C GLY A 101 -0.16 -18.50 8.13
N SER A 102 0.10 -17.36 7.50
CA SER A 102 -0.65 -16.13 7.75
C SER A 102 -2.15 -16.36 7.54
N LYS A 103 -2.97 -15.94 8.51
CA LYS A 103 -4.42 -16.10 8.43
C LYS A 103 -5.04 -15.31 7.28
N VAL A 104 -4.48 -14.13 7.02
CA VAL A 104 -4.90 -13.27 5.91
C VAL A 104 -3.77 -13.20 4.90
N THR A 105 -4.07 -13.47 3.63
CA THR A 105 -3.10 -13.40 2.55
C THR A 105 -2.79 -11.93 2.22
N LEU A 106 -1.52 -11.56 2.22
CA LEU A 106 -1.06 -10.25 1.77
C LEU A 106 -0.46 -10.39 0.36
N MET A 107 -0.83 -9.50 -0.54
CA MET A 107 -0.38 -9.51 -1.94
C MET A 107 0.07 -8.13 -2.40
N ALA A 108 1.14 -8.07 -3.19
CA ALA A 108 1.45 -6.93 -4.04
C ALA A 108 0.98 -7.25 -5.45
N ILE A 109 0.14 -6.40 -6.03
CA ILE A 109 -0.46 -6.62 -7.36
C ILE A 109 -0.31 -5.35 -8.19
N PRO A 110 0.50 -5.37 -9.28
CA PRO A 110 0.62 -4.24 -10.19
C PRO A 110 -0.70 -3.94 -10.89
N THR A 111 -1.02 -2.66 -11.00
CA THR A 111 -2.11 -2.19 -11.85
C THR A 111 -1.60 -2.04 -13.28
N ASN A 112 -2.35 -2.57 -14.24
CA ASN A 112 -2.08 -2.38 -15.67
C ASN A 112 -3.18 -1.51 -16.29
N GLU A 113 -3.18 -0.22 -15.93
CA GLU A 113 -4.18 0.75 -16.35
C GLU A 113 -4.12 1.00 -17.86
N GLU A 114 -2.92 1.04 -18.44
CA GLU A 114 -2.71 1.25 -19.87
C GLU A 114 -3.36 0.14 -20.71
N LEU A 115 -3.20 -1.11 -20.30
CA LEU A 115 -3.83 -2.25 -20.99
C LEU A 115 -5.36 -2.20 -20.86
N ALA A 116 -5.87 -1.80 -19.70
CA ALA A 116 -7.31 -1.63 -19.48
C ALA A 116 -7.88 -0.55 -20.42
N ILE A 117 -7.24 0.61 -20.49
CA ILE A 117 -7.61 1.71 -21.39
C ILE A 117 -7.54 1.24 -22.85
N ALA A 118 -6.45 0.60 -23.26
CA ALA A 118 -6.28 0.10 -24.63
C ALA A 118 -7.39 -0.87 -25.03
N ARG A 119 -7.75 -1.82 -24.15
CA ARG A 119 -8.84 -2.78 -24.39
C ARG A 119 -10.20 -2.11 -24.52
N GLN A 120 -10.50 -1.14 -23.63
CA GLN A 120 -11.76 -0.40 -23.66
C GLN A 120 -11.85 0.47 -24.93
N THR A 121 -10.77 1.17 -25.27
CA THR A 121 -10.70 1.97 -26.52
C THR A 121 -10.94 1.09 -27.75
N LEU A 122 -10.28 -0.06 -27.83
CA LEU A 122 -10.44 -0.99 -28.94
C LEU A 122 -11.90 -1.48 -29.09
N ALA A 123 -12.60 -1.67 -27.97
CA ALA A 123 -14.01 -2.10 -27.99
C ALA A 123 -14.96 -0.99 -28.51
N LEU A 124 -14.59 0.28 -28.32
CA LEU A 124 -15.40 1.41 -28.75
C LEU A 124 -15.18 1.81 -30.22
N VAL A 125 -14.02 1.49 -30.80
CA VAL A 125 -13.66 1.87 -32.18
C VAL A 125 -13.83 0.72 -33.20
N LYS A 126 -14.26 -0.46 -32.77
CA LYS A 126 -14.67 -1.59 -33.60
C LYS A 126 -16.18 -1.54 -33.86
#